data_f9ce4775706b30a0d6969878e571f7c6
#
_entry.id   f9ce4775706b30a0d6969878e571f7c6
#
_cell.length_a   1.000
_cell.length_b   1.000
_cell.length_c   1.000
_cell.angle_alpha   90.00
_cell.angle_beta   90.00
_cell.angle_gamma   90.00
#
_symmetry.space_group_name_H-M   'P 1'
#
loop_
_entity.id
_entity.type
_entity.pdbx_description
1 polymer ?
#
loop_
_entity_poly.entity_id
_entity_poly.type
_entity_poly.pdbx_seq_one_letter_code
_entity_poly.pdbx_strand_id
1 'polypeptide(L)'
;MKSKGLWSLKLLDKNGYRSNVAIILSDGKGRVLLAKRIGQASWQFPQGGIDSNEMPREALYRELNEEVGLDKSDVEVLQESRQWLKYRIPRNMQRKRTKPICVGQKQKWFFLKLLADESRIKLD
;
A
#
# COMPACT_ATOMS: atom_id res chain seq x y z
N MET A 1 -1.42 10.80 -1.56
CA MET A 1 -2.12 9.63 -1.02
C MET A 1 -3.17 10.07 -0.05
N LYS A 2 -4.32 9.46 -0.15
CA LYS A 2 -5.47 9.87 0.65
C LYS A 2 -5.39 9.33 2.06
N SER A 3 -5.94 10.08 3.01
CA SER A 3 -6.13 9.61 4.37
C SER A 3 -7.35 8.71 4.44
N LYS A 4 -7.23 7.56 5.08
CA LYS A 4 -8.36 6.66 5.30
C LYS A 4 -9.19 7.03 6.53
N GLY A 5 -8.68 7.90 7.36
CA GLY A 5 -9.39 8.33 8.54
C GLY A 5 -9.64 7.20 9.54
N LEU A 6 -10.68 7.37 10.34
CA LEU A 6 -11.01 6.44 11.43
C LEU A 6 -11.40 5.05 10.96
N TRP A 7 -11.90 4.96 9.75
CA TRP A 7 -12.43 3.69 9.25
C TRP A 7 -11.38 2.62 9.09
N SER A 8 -10.11 3.01 8.96
CA SER A 8 -9.02 2.06 8.83
C SER A 8 -8.79 1.22 10.08
N LEU A 9 -9.32 1.63 11.22
CA LEU A 9 -9.22 0.85 12.45
C LEU A 9 -9.94 -0.48 12.37
N LYS A 10 -10.94 -0.60 11.51
CA LYS A 10 -11.66 -1.85 11.29
C LYS A 10 -10.79 -2.92 10.66
N LEU A 11 -9.63 -2.55 10.15
CA LEU A 11 -8.77 -3.42 9.35
C LEU A 11 -7.66 -4.07 10.16
N LEU A 12 -7.70 -3.91 11.49
CA LEU A 12 -6.74 -4.60 12.35
C LEU A 12 -7.07 -6.08 12.42
N ASP A 13 -6.03 -6.91 12.32
CA ASP A 13 -6.21 -8.34 12.52
C ASP A 13 -6.33 -8.65 14.01
N LYS A 14 -6.51 -9.93 14.35
CA LYS A 14 -6.68 -10.37 15.74
C LYS A 14 -5.46 -10.06 16.60
N ASN A 15 -4.30 -9.85 16.02
CA ASN A 15 -3.06 -9.52 16.70
C ASN A 15 -2.78 -8.02 16.74
N GLY A 16 -3.68 -7.20 16.20
CA GLY A 16 -3.55 -5.74 16.21
C GLY A 16 -2.74 -5.18 15.08
N TYR A 17 -2.42 -5.96 14.05
CA TYR A 17 -1.69 -5.48 12.87
C TYR A 17 -2.65 -4.99 11.80
N ARG A 18 -2.27 -3.88 11.18
CA ARG A 18 -3.00 -3.32 10.05
C ARG A 18 -2.46 -3.91 8.76
N SER A 19 -3.35 -4.48 7.96
CA SER A 19 -2.98 -5.08 6.68
C SER A 19 -2.90 -4.02 5.59
N ASN A 20 -1.83 -4.04 4.80
CA ASN A 20 -1.74 -3.20 3.62
C ASN A 20 -1.00 -3.88 2.48
N VAL A 21 -1.07 -3.26 1.31
CA VAL A 21 -0.31 -3.66 0.13
C VAL A 21 0.73 -2.60 -0.17
N ALA A 22 1.90 -3.03 -0.61
CA ALA A 22 2.96 -2.14 -1.07
C ALA A 22 3.28 -2.50 -2.52
N ILE A 23 3.51 -1.48 -3.33
CA ILE A 23 3.60 -1.63 -4.78
C ILE A 23 4.97 -1.18 -5.27
N ILE A 24 5.69 -2.09 -5.91
CA ILE A 24 6.91 -1.75 -6.64
C ILE A 24 6.54 -1.78 -8.12
N LEU A 25 6.39 -0.60 -8.72
CA LEU A 25 6.06 -0.48 -10.13
C LEU A 25 7.33 -0.18 -10.90
N SER A 26 7.71 -1.12 -11.79
CA SER A 26 8.90 -1.01 -12.64
C SER A 26 8.49 -0.57 -14.04
N ASP A 27 9.31 0.25 -14.67
CA ASP A 27 9.11 0.59 -16.08
C ASP A 27 9.71 -0.45 -17.04
N GLY A 28 10.34 -1.50 -16.48
CA GLY A 28 11.02 -2.52 -17.26
C GLY A 28 12.39 -2.09 -17.80
N LYS A 29 12.86 -0.91 -17.43
CA LYS A 29 14.13 -0.34 -17.90
C LYS A 29 15.05 0.06 -16.73
N GLY A 30 14.82 -0.53 -15.57
CA GLY A 30 15.65 -0.31 -14.39
C GLY A 30 15.17 0.81 -13.48
N ARG A 31 14.02 1.43 -13.75
CA ARG A 31 13.45 2.45 -12.87
C ARG A 31 12.26 1.91 -12.11
N VAL A 32 12.05 2.40 -10.89
CA VAL A 32 10.87 2.09 -10.08
C VAL A 32 10.21 3.38 -9.62
N LEU A 33 8.90 3.32 -9.44
CA LEU A 33 8.11 4.48 -9.05
C LEU A 33 8.18 4.69 -7.54
N LEU A 34 8.58 5.89 -7.14
CA LEU A 34 8.46 6.35 -5.76
C LEU A 34 7.51 7.53 -5.72
N ALA A 35 6.77 7.63 -4.64
CA ALA A 35 5.84 8.72 -4.41
C ALA A 35 6.17 9.42 -3.10
N LYS A 36 5.77 10.68 -3.01
CA LYS A 36 5.99 11.49 -1.84
C LYS A 36 4.65 12.00 -1.34
N ARG A 37 4.35 11.76 -0.07
CA ARG A 37 3.14 12.29 0.53
C ARG A 37 3.24 13.80 0.67
N ILE A 38 2.10 14.46 0.46
CA ILE A 38 1.99 15.89 0.75
C ILE A 38 2.31 16.12 2.22
N GLY A 39 3.21 17.05 2.49
CA GLY A 39 3.63 17.38 3.85
C GLY A 39 4.70 16.50 4.45
N GLN A 40 5.17 15.50 3.71
CA GLN A 40 6.27 14.64 4.15
C GLN A 40 7.48 14.81 3.26
N ALA A 41 8.68 14.66 3.84
CA ALA A 41 9.92 14.84 3.11
C ALA A 41 10.42 13.56 2.44
N SER A 42 9.93 12.39 2.86
CA SER A 42 10.46 11.12 2.38
C SER A 42 9.72 10.57 1.18
N TRP A 43 10.48 9.93 0.30
CA TRP A 43 9.94 9.18 -0.83
C TRP A 43 9.70 7.74 -0.40
N GLN A 44 8.64 7.14 -0.91
CA GLN A 44 8.32 5.76 -0.58
C GLN A 44 7.57 5.10 -1.72
N PHE A 45 7.53 3.76 -1.70
CA PHE A 45 6.70 3.03 -2.66
C PHE A 45 5.23 3.29 -2.36
N PRO A 46 4.38 3.37 -3.40
CA PRO A 46 2.94 3.45 -3.18
C PRO A 46 2.45 2.31 -2.30
N GLN A 47 1.56 2.63 -1.37
CA GLN A 47 1.00 1.63 -0.46
C GLN A 47 -0.35 2.09 0.05
N GLY A 48 -1.15 1.14 0.47
CA GLY A 48 -2.46 1.46 1.03
C GLY A 48 -3.07 0.29 1.77
N GLY A 49 -4.07 0.60 2.59
CA GLY A 49 -4.73 -0.40 3.43
C GLY A 49 -5.60 -1.36 2.64
N ILE A 50 -5.71 -2.57 3.15
CA ILE A 50 -6.63 -3.58 2.61
C ILE A 50 -7.95 -3.46 3.36
N ASP A 51 -9.05 -3.32 2.63
CA ASP A 51 -10.37 -3.20 3.23
C ASP A 51 -10.88 -4.56 3.70
N SER A 52 -11.87 -4.54 4.60
CA SER A 52 -12.28 -5.73 5.35
C SER A 52 -12.71 -6.92 4.51
N ASN A 53 -13.31 -6.75 3.38
CA ASN A 53 -13.75 -7.86 2.54
C ASN A 53 -12.95 -7.99 1.25
N GLU A 54 -11.75 -7.43 1.28
CA GLU A 54 -10.91 -7.31 0.10
C GLU A 54 -9.76 -8.31 0.17
N MET A 55 -9.51 -9.01 -0.93
CA MET A 55 -8.30 -9.81 -1.07
C MET A 55 -7.12 -8.90 -1.39
N PRO A 56 -5.86 -9.31 -1.07
CA PRO A 56 -4.71 -8.45 -1.34
C PRO A 56 -4.61 -7.96 -2.80
N ARG A 57 -4.90 -8.80 -3.78
CA ARG A 57 -4.86 -8.37 -5.19
C ARG A 57 -5.94 -7.36 -5.53
N GLU A 58 -7.10 -7.48 -4.91
CA GLU A 58 -8.16 -6.48 -5.10
C GLU A 58 -7.71 -5.13 -4.55
N ALA A 59 -7.11 -5.15 -3.37
CA ALA A 59 -6.55 -3.95 -2.76
C ALA A 59 -5.44 -3.35 -3.63
N LEU A 60 -4.59 -4.20 -4.19
CA LEU A 60 -3.52 -3.78 -5.10
C LEU A 60 -4.09 -2.94 -6.25
N TYR A 61 -5.09 -3.47 -6.96
CA TYR A 61 -5.63 -2.78 -8.13
C TYR A 61 -6.41 -1.53 -7.75
N ARG A 62 -7.10 -1.56 -6.62
CA ARG A 62 -7.82 -0.37 -6.14
C ARG A 62 -6.83 0.73 -5.76
N GLU A 63 -5.80 0.41 -5.00
CA GLU A 63 -4.79 1.40 -4.61
C GLU A 63 -3.98 1.90 -5.80
N LEU A 64 -3.68 1.01 -6.75
CA LEU A 64 -3.00 1.39 -7.97
C LEU A 64 -3.81 2.44 -8.73
N ASN A 65 -5.11 2.25 -8.82
CA ASN A 65 -5.99 3.22 -9.48
C ASN A 65 -6.09 4.52 -8.69
N GLU A 66 -6.31 4.44 -7.40
CA GLU A 66 -6.48 5.63 -6.54
C GLU A 66 -5.20 6.47 -6.46
N GLU A 67 -4.05 5.82 -6.32
CA GLU A 67 -2.79 6.52 -6.04
C GLU A 67 -1.98 6.83 -7.29
N VAL A 68 -2.10 6.03 -8.33
CA VAL A 68 -1.24 6.12 -9.51
C VAL A 68 -2.04 6.35 -10.78
N GLY A 69 -3.35 6.14 -10.76
CA GLY A 69 -4.23 6.36 -11.91
C GLY A 69 -4.18 5.26 -12.95
N LEU A 70 -3.66 4.10 -12.63
CA LEU A 70 -3.54 2.99 -13.56
C LEU A 70 -4.61 1.93 -13.32
N ASP A 71 -5.02 1.30 -14.41
CA ASP A 71 -5.93 0.17 -14.37
C ASP A 71 -5.18 -1.15 -14.36
N LYS A 72 -5.90 -2.21 -14.03
CA LYS A 72 -5.36 -3.57 -14.04
C LYS A 72 -4.68 -3.92 -15.38
N SER A 73 -5.25 -3.45 -16.49
CA SER A 73 -4.72 -3.72 -17.82
C SER A 73 -3.43 -2.95 -18.15
N ASP A 74 -3.09 -1.97 -17.34
CA ASP A 74 -1.89 -1.14 -17.54
C ASP A 74 -0.63 -1.76 -16.95
N VAL A 75 -0.77 -2.86 -16.22
CA VAL A 75 0.34 -3.46 -15.49
C VAL A 75 0.31 -4.98 -15.60
N GLU A 76 1.47 -5.58 -15.37
CA GLU A 76 1.61 -7.02 -15.22
C GLU A 76 2.18 -7.31 -13.84
N VAL A 77 1.54 -8.20 -13.08
CA VAL A 77 2.07 -8.64 -11.79
C VAL A 77 3.16 -9.67 -12.04
N LEU A 78 4.40 -9.32 -11.76
CA LEU A 78 5.54 -10.20 -11.95
C LEU A 78 5.76 -11.09 -10.74
N GLN A 79 5.50 -10.58 -9.55
CA GLN A 79 5.75 -11.32 -8.32
C GLN A 79 4.93 -10.73 -7.18
N GLU A 80 4.56 -11.58 -6.24
CA GLU A 80 3.97 -11.13 -4.98
C GLU A 80 4.66 -11.86 -3.82
N SER A 81 4.80 -11.19 -2.70
CA SER A 81 5.41 -11.81 -1.53
C SER A 81 4.53 -12.95 -1.03
N ARG A 82 5.14 -14.08 -0.68
CA ARG A 82 4.40 -15.24 -0.18
C ARG A 82 3.89 -15.00 1.23
N GLN A 83 4.68 -14.30 2.02
CA GLN A 83 4.38 -14.07 3.42
C GLN A 83 4.11 -12.59 3.66
N TRP A 84 3.40 -12.33 4.76
CA TRP A 84 3.22 -10.98 5.24
C TRP A 84 4.52 -10.50 5.88
N LEU A 85 4.98 -9.32 5.48
CA LEU A 85 6.11 -8.67 6.11
C LEU A 85 5.57 -7.79 7.23
N LYS A 86 5.95 -8.11 8.46
CA LYS A 86 5.43 -7.43 9.65
C LYS A 86 6.47 -6.51 10.25
N TYR A 87 6.02 -5.35 10.71
CA TYR A 87 6.85 -4.50 11.55
C TYR A 87 5.97 -3.85 12.61
N ARG A 88 6.55 -3.68 13.79
CA ARG A 88 5.82 -3.13 14.93
C ARG A 88 6.11 -1.65 15.07
N ILE A 89 5.08 -0.92 15.49
CA ILE A 89 5.24 0.45 15.94
C ILE A 89 5.82 0.39 17.35
N PRO A 90 6.89 1.16 17.66
CA PRO A 90 7.41 1.20 19.03
C PRO A 90 6.31 1.54 20.02
N ARG A 91 6.33 0.90 21.20
CA ARG A 91 5.27 1.05 22.20
C ARG A 91 4.98 2.51 22.56
N ASN A 92 6.03 3.32 22.69
CA ASN A 92 5.89 4.74 23.03
C ASN A 92 5.28 5.57 21.91
N MET A 93 5.17 5.01 20.70
CA MET A 93 4.57 5.69 19.55
C MET A 93 3.19 5.14 19.20
N GLN A 94 2.72 4.13 19.91
CA GLN A 94 1.39 3.58 19.70
C GLN A 94 0.34 4.50 20.32
N ARG A 95 -0.77 4.70 19.59
CA ARG A 95 -1.88 5.53 20.10
C ARG A 95 -2.72 4.72 21.07
N LYS A 96 -2.41 4.82 22.34
CA LYS A 96 -3.08 4.03 23.40
C LYS A 96 -4.53 4.42 23.64
N ARG A 97 -4.93 5.62 23.21
CA ARG A 97 -6.31 6.10 23.37
C ARG A 97 -7.27 5.53 22.32
N THR A 98 -6.73 4.93 21.28
CA THR A 98 -7.52 4.34 20.20
C THR A 98 -7.72 2.87 20.51
N LYS A 99 -8.96 2.42 20.48
CA LYS A 99 -9.25 0.99 20.66
C LYS A 99 -9.98 0.47 19.45
N PRO A 100 -9.56 -0.66 18.86
CA PRO A 100 -8.39 -1.45 19.25
C PRO A 100 -7.07 -0.74 18.95
N ILE A 101 -6.02 -1.08 19.69
CA ILE A 101 -4.70 -0.48 19.51
C ILE A 101 -4.01 -1.11 18.31
N CYS A 102 -3.53 -0.26 17.38
CA CYS A 102 -2.71 -0.70 16.27
C CYS A 102 -1.27 -0.88 16.75
N VAL A 103 -0.78 -2.11 16.74
CA VAL A 103 0.57 -2.42 17.21
C VAL A 103 1.61 -2.40 16.10
N GLY A 104 1.18 -2.41 14.84
CA GLY A 104 2.09 -2.41 13.70
C GLY A 104 1.36 -2.61 12.40
N GLN A 105 2.13 -2.85 11.36
CA GLN A 105 1.60 -3.12 10.04
C GLN A 105 2.11 -4.46 9.53
N LYS A 106 1.31 -5.09 8.69
CA LYS A 106 1.75 -6.25 7.91
C LYS A 106 1.46 -5.97 6.45
N GLN A 107 2.40 -6.30 5.58
CA GLN A 107 2.35 -5.91 4.18
C GLN A 107 2.49 -7.10 3.26
N LYS A 108 1.67 -7.10 2.22
CA LYS A 108 1.89 -7.90 1.02
C LYS A 108 2.55 -7.00 -0.01
N TRP A 109 3.67 -7.43 -0.54
CA TRP A 109 4.41 -6.69 -1.56
C TRP A 109 4.14 -7.26 -2.93
N PHE A 110 3.93 -6.37 -3.89
CA PHE A 110 3.70 -6.74 -5.30
C PHE A 110 4.71 -6.05 -6.18
N PHE A 111 5.34 -6.82 -7.06
CA PHE A 111 6.26 -6.30 -8.06
C PHE A 111 5.56 -6.30 -9.40
N LEU A 112 5.36 -5.12 -9.98
CA LEU A 112 4.61 -4.92 -11.20
C LEU A 112 5.49 -4.34 -12.29
N LYS A 113 5.17 -4.70 -13.52
CA LYS A 113 5.76 -4.07 -14.71
C LYS A 113 4.70 -3.19 -15.37
N LEU A 114 5.06 -1.96 -15.69
CA LEU A 114 4.19 -1.05 -16.42
C LEU A 114 4.12 -1.51 -17.88
N LEU A 115 2.91 -1.76 -18.38
CA LEU A 115 2.67 -2.11 -19.78
C LEU A 115 2.22 -0.91 -20.58
N ALA A 116 1.57 0.05 -19.94
CA ALA A 116 1.09 1.27 -20.58
C ALA A 116 2.22 2.29 -20.71
N ASP A 117 1.96 3.35 -21.47
CA ASP A 117 2.86 4.49 -21.54
C ASP A 117 2.91 5.20 -20.18
N GLU A 118 4.09 5.66 -19.78
CA GLU A 118 4.24 6.30 -18.47
C GLU A 118 3.46 7.60 -18.34
N SER A 119 3.03 8.20 -19.46
CA SER A 119 2.15 9.36 -19.42
C SER A 119 0.79 9.06 -18.78
N ARG A 120 0.42 7.80 -18.66
CA ARG A 120 -0.81 7.41 -18.00
C ARG A 120 -0.74 7.52 -16.49
N ILE A 121 0.44 7.60 -15.92
CA ILE A 121 0.62 7.70 -14.47
C ILE A 121 0.15 9.08 -14.01
N LYS A 122 -0.77 9.08 -13.05
CA LYS A 122 -1.29 10.29 -12.43
C LYS A 122 -1.20 10.15 -10.92
N LEU A 123 -0.29 10.89 -10.33
CA LEU A 123 -0.11 10.88 -8.88
C LEU A 123 -1.07 11.87 -8.23
N ASP A 124 -1.70 11.41 -7.19
CA ASP A 124 -2.66 12.21 -6.44
C ASP A 124 -1.99 12.93 -5.27
#